data_d4e26c8d0738951db13f9e7e87d9c48a
#
_entry.id   d4e26c8d0738951db13f9e7e87d9c48a
#
_cell.length_a   1.000
_cell.length_b   1.000
_cell.length_c   1.000
_cell.angle_alpha   90.00
_cell.angle_beta   90.00
_cell.angle_gamma   90.00
#
_symmetry.space_group_name_H-M   'P 1'
#
loop_
_entity.id
_entity.type
_entity.pdbx_description
1 polymer ?
#
loop_
_entity_poly.entity_id
_entity_poly.type
_entity_poly.pdbx_seq_one_letter_code
_entity_poly.pdbx_strand_id
1 'polypeptide(L)'
;MEDLADFQAKVEPPAIGSYNGIDVYTCGAWSQGPVSIQALHILEDCDLKGMGHNSPEYIHTFLEAMKLAFADRHAYYGDPDFVGVPLEGLLSKAYAAQRRNSIDSSQASAAMPYAGDPYAFQSGDSNGHIPAHPEPVAGRLEADTSYICVVDKWGNAFSATPSDSAGGAPVAKGLGFVISPRGSQSWLDSDHPSSVAPGKRPRLTPNPALAFKDGKAWMPFGTPGGDVQPQSMVQLFLNVAEFGMDVQQAVEAPRVSTWSFPNSFWPHAYYPGLVGVEGRLPAHTIAELERRGHQVDIWDDFTSKMGCLCAIQVDRERGTLSGGADPRRDGYAMGR
;
A
#
# COMPACT_ATOMS: atom_id res chain seq x y z
N MET A 1 -31.17 -0.50 -13.71
CA MET A 1 -31.87 -0.86 -12.44
C MET A 1 -31.62 -2.31 -12.06
N GLU A 2 -31.58 -3.23 -13.02
CA GLU A 2 -31.23 -4.64 -12.78
C GLU A 2 -29.85 -4.80 -12.16
N ASP A 3 -28.81 -4.17 -12.73
CA ASP A 3 -27.44 -4.23 -12.19
C ASP A 3 -27.34 -3.81 -10.71
N LEU A 4 -28.17 -2.84 -10.27
CA LEU A 4 -28.20 -2.42 -8.87
C LEU A 4 -28.98 -3.38 -7.98
N ALA A 5 -30.01 -4.04 -8.52
CA ALA A 5 -30.82 -5.02 -7.81
C ALA A 5 -30.03 -6.33 -7.59
N ASP A 6 -29.17 -6.69 -8.54
CA ASP A 6 -28.37 -7.91 -8.51
C ASP A 6 -27.06 -7.75 -7.73
N PHE A 7 -26.66 -6.50 -7.42
CA PHE A 7 -25.42 -6.26 -6.66
C PHE A 7 -25.54 -6.76 -5.23
N GLN A 8 -24.56 -7.55 -4.82
CA GLN A 8 -24.39 -8.00 -3.43
C GLN A 8 -22.95 -7.75 -2.96
N ALA A 9 -22.83 -7.24 -1.73
CA ALA A 9 -21.54 -7.13 -1.08
C ALA A 9 -20.99 -8.52 -0.76
N LYS A 10 -19.75 -8.79 -1.14
CA LYS A 10 -19.07 -10.07 -0.88
C LYS A 10 -18.33 -10.03 0.45
N VAL A 11 -18.33 -11.16 1.16
CA VAL A 11 -17.43 -11.45 2.26
C VAL A 11 -16.33 -12.35 1.72
N GLU A 12 -15.10 -11.88 1.73
CA GLU A 12 -13.95 -12.57 1.15
C GLU A 12 -12.89 -12.79 2.23
N PRO A 13 -12.11 -13.88 2.15
CA PRO A 13 -10.98 -14.08 3.05
C PRO A 13 -9.93 -12.97 2.83
N PRO A 14 -9.28 -12.48 3.89
CA PRO A 14 -8.19 -11.51 3.75
C PRO A 14 -6.94 -12.16 3.15
N ALA A 15 -6.09 -11.34 2.53
CA ALA A 15 -4.69 -11.71 2.31
C ALA A 15 -3.94 -11.64 3.65
N ILE A 16 -3.08 -12.62 3.90
CA ILE A 16 -2.36 -12.76 5.16
C ILE A 16 -0.88 -12.95 4.88
N GLY A 17 -0.04 -12.25 5.63
CA GLY A 17 1.40 -12.49 5.70
C GLY A 17 1.92 -12.21 7.09
N SER A 18 3.16 -12.60 7.36
CA SER A 18 3.77 -12.38 8.67
C SER A 18 5.09 -11.61 8.54
N TYR A 19 5.40 -10.79 9.51
CA TYR A 19 6.65 -10.06 9.62
C TYR A 19 7.19 -10.18 11.06
N ASN A 20 8.32 -10.86 11.23
CA ASN A 20 8.94 -11.09 12.55
C ASN A 20 7.94 -11.58 13.63
N GLY A 21 7.06 -12.53 13.26
CA GLY A 21 6.06 -13.09 14.19
C GLY A 21 4.81 -12.22 14.38
N ILE A 22 4.65 -11.15 13.62
CA ILE A 22 3.44 -10.32 13.61
C ILE A 22 2.68 -10.63 12.31
N ASP A 23 1.46 -11.14 12.42
CA ASP A 23 0.60 -11.40 11.27
C ASP A 23 -0.08 -10.12 10.79
N VAL A 24 -0.07 -9.86 9.48
CA VAL A 24 -0.70 -8.71 8.85
C VAL A 24 -1.79 -9.20 7.91
N TYR A 25 -3.00 -8.69 8.13
CA TYR A 25 -4.20 -8.98 7.36
C TYR A 25 -4.59 -7.76 6.54
N THR A 26 -4.82 -7.96 5.25
CA THR A 26 -5.26 -6.90 4.31
C THR A 26 -6.37 -7.42 3.40
N CYS A 27 -7.00 -6.53 2.61
CA CYS A 27 -7.85 -6.99 1.51
C CYS A 27 -7.06 -7.80 0.49
N GLY A 28 -7.76 -8.65 -0.28
CA GLY A 28 -7.16 -9.46 -1.34
C GLY A 28 -6.69 -8.64 -2.55
N ALA A 29 -6.27 -9.33 -3.62
CA ALA A 29 -5.63 -8.73 -4.80
C ALA A 29 -6.56 -7.93 -5.71
N TRP A 30 -7.86 -7.90 -5.45
CA TRP A 30 -8.79 -6.91 -6.03
C TRP A 30 -8.52 -5.49 -5.49
N SER A 31 -7.70 -5.38 -4.44
CA SER A 31 -7.16 -4.13 -3.90
C SER A 31 -5.63 -4.17 -3.96
N GLN A 32 -4.99 -3.11 -3.48
CA GLN A 32 -3.53 -3.08 -3.33
C GLN A 32 -3.02 -3.59 -1.96
N GLY A 33 -3.89 -4.21 -1.15
CA GLY A 33 -3.54 -4.72 0.17
C GLY A 33 -2.28 -5.59 0.20
N PRO A 34 -2.17 -6.61 -0.67
CA PRO A 34 -1.02 -7.51 -0.66
C PRO A 34 0.33 -6.84 -0.97
N VAL A 35 0.36 -5.63 -1.57
CA VAL A 35 1.60 -4.84 -1.75
C VAL A 35 2.31 -4.58 -0.42
N SER A 36 1.53 -4.25 0.63
CA SER A 36 2.09 -4.03 1.97
C SER A 36 2.75 -5.29 2.52
N ILE A 37 2.11 -6.45 2.35
CA ILE A 37 2.65 -7.74 2.78
C ILE A 37 3.90 -8.11 1.98
N GLN A 38 3.87 -7.97 0.65
CA GLN A 38 5.04 -8.24 -0.19
C GLN A 38 6.24 -7.37 0.21
N ALA A 39 6.01 -6.06 0.40
CA ALA A 39 7.07 -5.15 0.83
C ALA A 39 7.65 -5.55 2.19
N LEU A 40 6.80 -5.89 3.17
CA LEU A 40 7.23 -6.38 4.48
C LEU A 40 8.06 -7.67 4.35
N HIS A 41 7.62 -8.64 3.53
CA HIS A 41 8.36 -9.88 3.31
C HIS A 41 9.74 -9.64 2.63
N ILE A 42 9.82 -8.70 1.68
CA ILE A 42 11.09 -8.32 1.04
C ILE A 42 12.04 -7.71 2.09
N LEU A 43 11.51 -6.90 3.02
CA LEU A 43 12.29 -6.17 4.02
C LEU A 43 12.65 -7.00 5.26
N GLU A 44 11.96 -8.11 5.55
CA GLU A 44 12.05 -8.86 6.81
C GLU A 44 13.47 -9.32 7.17
N ASP A 45 14.25 -9.79 6.20
CA ASP A 45 15.63 -10.23 6.43
C ASP A 45 16.67 -9.13 6.17
N CYS A 46 16.26 -7.87 6.04
CA CYS A 46 17.15 -6.72 6.02
C CYS A 46 17.40 -6.24 7.45
N ASP A 47 18.64 -5.90 7.79
CA ASP A 47 18.96 -5.30 9.09
C ASP A 47 18.52 -3.82 9.14
N LEU A 48 17.20 -3.60 9.06
CA LEU A 48 16.63 -2.23 9.04
C LEU A 48 17.01 -1.44 10.29
N LYS A 49 17.06 -2.12 11.44
CA LYS A 49 17.42 -1.51 12.71
C LYS A 49 18.89 -1.08 12.74
N GLY A 50 19.78 -1.91 12.20
CA GLY A 50 21.19 -1.59 12.05
C GLY A 50 21.45 -0.48 11.04
N MET A 51 20.64 -0.39 9.97
CA MET A 51 20.68 0.74 9.03
C MET A 51 20.32 2.07 9.71
N GLY A 52 19.39 2.05 10.68
CA GLY A 52 18.90 3.22 11.40
C GLY A 52 17.69 3.88 10.73
N HIS A 53 16.77 4.37 11.56
CA HIS A 53 15.55 5.03 11.10
C HIS A 53 15.84 6.24 10.21
N ASN A 54 15.23 6.30 9.05
CA ASN A 54 15.37 7.36 8.04
C ASN A 54 16.82 7.63 7.60
N SER A 55 17.73 6.66 7.76
CA SER A 55 19.04 6.67 7.10
C SER A 55 18.91 6.54 5.59
N PRO A 56 19.93 6.94 4.82
CA PRO A 56 19.93 6.72 3.37
C PRO A 56 19.80 5.25 2.99
N GLU A 57 20.44 4.35 3.74
CA GLU A 57 20.41 2.90 3.54
C GLU A 57 19.00 2.33 3.73
N TYR A 58 18.35 2.70 4.83
CA TYR A 58 16.98 2.28 5.15
C TYR A 58 16.00 2.78 4.09
N ILE A 59 16.02 4.08 3.78
CA ILE A 59 15.08 4.68 2.81
C ILE A 59 15.29 4.09 1.42
N HIS A 60 16.53 3.95 0.97
CA HIS A 60 16.83 3.34 -0.32
C HIS A 60 16.30 1.91 -0.40
N THR A 61 16.60 1.06 0.59
CA THR A 61 16.12 -0.33 0.66
C THR A 61 14.60 -0.41 0.66
N PHE A 62 13.94 0.45 1.46
CA PHE A 62 12.49 0.57 1.50
C PHE A 62 11.89 0.94 0.12
N LEU A 63 12.43 1.96 -0.53
CA LEU A 63 11.95 2.43 -1.83
C LEU A 63 12.11 1.36 -2.91
N GLU A 64 13.23 0.66 -2.96
CA GLU A 64 13.45 -0.43 -3.90
C GLU A 64 12.51 -1.61 -3.64
N ALA A 65 12.29 -2.00 -2.37
CA ALA A 65 11.30 -3.01 -2.01
C ALA A 65 9.88 -2.62 -2.46
N MET A 66 9.49 -1.35 -2.28
CA MET A 66 8.20 -0.85 -2.76
C MET A 66 8.08 -0.89 -4.28
N LYS A 67 9.13 -0.51 -5.03
CA LYS A 67 9.15 -0.60 -6.50
C LYS A 67 8.94 -2.04 -6.97
N LEU A 68 9.59 -3.01 -6.34
CA LEU A 68 9.43 -4.44 -6.65
C LEU A 68 8.00 -4.93 -6.40
N ALA A 69 7.40 -4.58 -5.26
CA ALA A 69 6.03 -4.94 -4.93
C ALA A 69 5.00 -4.27 -5.86
N PHE A 70 5.24 -3.02 -6.27
CA PHE A 70 4.38 -2.34 -7.25
C PHE A 70 4.52 -2.88 -8.67
N ALA A 71 5.70 -3.37 -9.06
CA ALA A 71 5.88 -4.05 -10.32
C ALA A 71 5.05 -5.35 -10.39
N ASP A 72 5.06 -6.12 -9.32
CA ASP A 72 4.24 -7.33 -9.21
C ASP A 72 2.73 -6.99 -9.15
N ARG A 73 2.35 -5.91 -8.45
CA ARG A 73 0.98 -5.39 -8.46
C ARG A 73 0.50 -5.07 -9.88
N HIS A 74 1.32 -4.39 -10.66
CA HIS A 74 0.99 -4.02 -12.03
C HIS A 74 0.77 -5.27 -12.91
N ALA A 75 1.62 -6.27 -12.74
CA ALA A 75 1.60 -7.47 -13.57
C ALA A 75 0.47 -8.45 -13.22
N TYR A 76 0.06 -8.55 -11.95
CA TYR A 76 -0.74 -9.69 -11.48
C TYR A 76 -2.05 -9.33 -10.78
N TYR A 77 -2.21 -8.11 -10.22
CA TYR A 77 -3.38 -7.81 -9.40
C TYR A 77 -4.59 -7.42 -10.23
N GLY A 78 -5.72 -8.04 -9.91
CA GLY A 78 -7.00 -7.80 -10.54
C GLY A 78 -8.13 -8.45 -9.75
N ASP A 79 -9.34 -8.47 -10.33
CA ASP A 79 -10.48 -9.15 -9.75
C ASP A 79 -10.31 -10.67 -9.84
N PRO A 80 -10.21 -11.40 -8.72
CA PRO A 80 -9.99 -12.85 -8.74
C PRO A 80 -11.15 -13.66 -9.33
N ASP A 81 -12.33 -13.07 -9.53
CA ASP A 81 -13.43 -13.70 -10.26
C ASP A 81 -13.17 -13.74 -11.77
N PHE A 82 -12.23 -12.95 -12.29
CA PHE A 82 -11.93 -12.78 -13.71
C PHE A 82 -10.50 -13.17 -14.08
N VAL A 83 -9.56 -13.08 -13.15
CA VAL A 83 -8.14 -13.38 -13.41
C VAL A 83 -7.55 -14.26 -12.32
N GLY A 84 -6.70 -15.20 -12.72
CA GLY A 84 -5.96 -16.04 -11.79
C GLY A 84 -4.79 -15.29 -11.18
N VAL A 85 -5.00 -14.67 -10.01
CA VAL A 85 -3.93 -13.98 -9.29
C VAL A 85 -3.07 -15.00 -8.54
N PRO A 86 -1.74 -15.08 -8.77
CA PRO A 86 -0.84 -16.02 -8.09
C PRO A 86 -0.50 -15.57 -6.66
N LEU A 87 -1.56 -15.39 -5.84
CA LEU A 87 -1.43 -14.75 -4.53
C LEU A 87 -0.54 -15.53 -3.56
N GLU A 88 -0.60 -16.87 -3.57
CA GLU A 88 0.25 -17.73 -2.73
C GLU A 88 1.73 -17.51 -3.05
N GLY A 89 2.08 -17.52 -4.35
CA GLY A 89 3.44 -17.27 -4.80
C GLY A 89 3.91 -15.84 -4.50
N LEU A 90 3.08 -14.84 -4.77
CA LEU A 90 3.37 -13.43 -4.50
C LEU A 90 3.66 -13.16 -3.01
N LEU A 91 2.96 -13.86 -2.11
CA LEU A 91 3.14 -13.72 -0.65
C LEU A 91 4.09 -14.78 -0.07
N SER A 92 4.76 -15.59 -0.90
CA SER A 92 5.76 -16.54 -0.43
C SER A 92 7.02 -15.83 0.06
N LYS A 93 7.53 -16.24 1.22
CA LYS A 93 8.83 -15.75 1.75
C LYS A 93 10.00 -16.09 0.82
N ALA A 94 9.94 -17.24 0.16
CA ALA A 94 10.96 -17.63 -0.81
C ALA A 94 10.98 -16.71 -2.04
N TYR A 95 9.79 -16.34 -2.54
CA TYR A 95 9.67 -15.34 -3.59
C TYR A 95 10.19 -13.97 -3.14
N ALA A 96 9.81 -13.53 -1.95
CA ALA A 96 10.31 -12.27 -1.39
C ALA A 96 11.84 -12.25 -1.27
N ALA A 97 12.47 -13.36 -0.88
CA ALA A 97 13.92 -13.49 -0.85
C ALA A 97 14.55 -13.37 -2.25
N GLN A 98 13.92 -13.96 -3.28
CA GLN A 98 14.36 -13.78 -4.66
C GLN A 98 14.26 -12.31 -5.09
N ARG A 99 13.14 -11.64 -4.79
CA ARG A 99 12.93 -10.22 -5.11
C ARG A 99 13.95 -9.34 -4.40
N ARG A 100 14.21 -9.57 -3.11
CA ARG A 100 15.23 -8.84 -2.34
C ARG A 100 16.62 -8.91 -2.97
N ASN A 101 17.01 -10.05 -3.50
CA ASN A 101 18.31 -10.21 -4.16
C ASN A 101 18.48 -9.33 -5.43
N SER A 102 17.41 -8.74 -5.95
CA SER A 102 17.47 -7.78 -7.07
C SER A 102 17.73 -6.34 -6.61
N ILE A 103 17.73 -6.06 -5.33
CA ILE A 103 18.02 -4.73 -4.80
C ILE A 103 19.53 -4.47 -4.85
N ASP A 104 19.96 -3.49 -5.65
CA ASP A 104 21.33 -2.98 -5.61
C ASP A 104 21.42 -1.92 -4.50
N SER A 105 22.17 -2.20 -3.44
CA SER A 105 22.32 -1.32 -2.29
C SER A 105 22.99 0.02 -2.61
N SER A 106 23.65 0.14 -3.75
CA SER A 106 24.43 1.32 -4.16
C SER A 106 23.75 2.20 -5.20
N GLN A 107 22.78 1.64 -5.95
CA GLN A 107 22.16 2.31 -7.08
C GLN A 107 20.65 2.05 -7.14
N ALA A 108 19.88 3.12 -7.32
CA ALA A 108 18.44 3.04 -7.50
C ALA A 108 18.05 2.50 -8.88
N SER A 109 16.99 1.70 -8.93
CA SER A 109 16.33 1.36 -10.19
C SER A 109 15.81 2.65 -10.84
N ALA A 110 16.29 2.95 -12.05
CA ALA A 110 15.95 4.19 -12.78
C ALA A 110 14.47 4.24 -13.21
N ALA A 111 13.82 3.09 -13.31
CA ALA A 111 12.42 2.91 -13.69
C ALA A 111 11.75 1.87 -12.78
N MET A 112 10.48 1.55 -13.03
CA MET A 112 9.84 0.41 -12.39
C MET A 112 10.60 -0.88 -12.76
N PRO A 113 10.98 -1.72 -11.79
CA PRO A 113 11.59 -3.02 -12.11
C PRO A 113 10.63 -3.91 -12.90
N TYR A 114 11.15 -4.93 -13.55
CA TYR A 114 10.30 -5.98 -14.11
C TYR A 114 9.65 -6.78 -12.98
N ALA A 115 8.42 -7.25 -13.21
CA ALA A 115 7.76 -8.20 -12.33
C ALA A 115 8.58 -9.50 -12.24
N GLY A 116 8.53 -10.14 -11.07
CA GLY A 116 9.13 -11.48 -10.93
C GLY A 116 8.18 -12.57 -11.44
N ASP A 117 8.58 -13.82 -11.26
CA ASP A 117 7.75 -14.99 -11.54
C ASP A 117 7.27 -15.64 -10.22
N PRO A 118 6.08 -15.29 -9.72
CA PRO A 118 5.55 -15.88 -8.50
C PRO A 118 5.03 -17.32 -8.70
N TYR A 119 4.75 -17.74 -9.94
CA TYR A 119 4.21 -19.07 -10.21
C TYR A 119 5.18 -20.19 -9.84
N ALA A 120 6.49 -19.94 -9.88
CA ALA A 120 7.49 -20.86 -9.41
C ALA A 120 7.44 -21.14 -7.89
N PHE A 121 6.66 -20.37 -7.13
CA PHE A 121 6.56 -20.42 -5.67
C PHE A 121 5.17 -20.80 -5.15
N GLN A 122 4.32 -21.33 -5.99
CA GLN A 122 2.98 -21.83 -5.64
C GLN A 122 2.66 -23.14 -6.36
N SER A 123 1.59 -23.81 -5.90
CA SER A 123 1.03 -24.98 -6.58
C SER A 123 0.09 -24.53 -7.71
N GLY A 124 0.15 -25.17 -8.89
CA GLY A 124 -0.74 -24.92 -10.03
C GLY A 124 -0.04 -24.40 -11.28
N ASP A 125 -0.81 -24.29 -12.36
CA ASP A 125 -0.30 -23.88 -13.67
C ASP A 125 -0.06 -22.38 -13.78
N SER A 126 1.00 -21.99 -14.50
CA SER A 126 1.32 -20.61 -14.84
C SER A 126 0.58 -20.20 -16.11
N ASN A 127 -0.54 -19.51 -15.99
CA ASN A 127 -1.31 -19.02 -17.15
C ASN A 127 -1.49 -17.49 -17.16
N GLY A 128 -0.61 -16.74 -16.48
CA GLY A 128 -0.70 -15.29 -16.41
C GLY A 128 0.03 -14.63 -17.59
N HIS A 129 -0.68 -13.78 -18.33
CA HIS A 129 -0.06 -12.80 -19.21
C HIS A 129 0.51 -11.66 -18.37
N ILE A 130 1.78 -11.29 -18.59
CA ILE A 130 2.40 -10.14 -17.97
C ILE A 130 2.22 -8.93 -18.92
N PRO A 131 1.57 -7.84 -18.48
CA PRO A 131 1.40 -6.65 -19.29
C PRO A 131 2.76 -6.11 -19.77
N ALA A 132 2.76 -5.36 -20.87
CA ALA A 132 3.93 -4.64 -21.33
C ALA A 132 4.47 -3.68 -20.25
N HIS A 133 5.78 -3.49 -20.23
CA HIS A 133 6.38 -2.52 -19.32
C HIS A 133 5.82 -1.13 -19.61
N PRO A 134 5.35 -0.39 -18.61
CA PRO A 134 4.65 0.88 -18.82
C PRO A 134 5.58 1.97 -19.33
N GLU A 135 5.03 2.84 -20.19
CA GLU A 135 5.69 4.06 -20.61
C GLU A 135 5.37 5.22 -19.65
N PRO A 136 6.27 6.22 -19.49
CA PRO A 136 6.03 7.38 -18.65
C PRO A 136 4.79 8.17 -19.11
N VAL A 137 3.91 8.49 -18.16
CA VAL A 137 2.67 9.26 -18.40
C VAL A 137 2.52 10.33 -17.33
N ALA A 138 2.33 11.59 -17.76
CA ALA A 138 2.03 12.68 -16.83
C ALA A 138 0.57 12.67 -16.37
N GLY A 139 0.34 13.02 -15.10
CA GLY A 139 -1.01 13.07 -14.51
C GLY A 139 -0.99 13.55 -13.07
N ARG A 140 -2.14 13.45 -12.40
CA ARG A 140 -2.26 13.80 -10.98
C ARG A 140 -1.77 12.68 -10.08
N LEU A 141 -1.16 13.03 -8.96
CA LEU A 141 -0.71 12.11 -7.91
C LEU A 141 -1.69 12.04 -6.73
N GLU A 142 -2.61 12.99 -6.63
CA GLU A 142 -3.54 13.10 -5.50
C GLU A 142 -4.75 12.20 -5.68
N ALA A 143 -5.17 11.57 -4.57
CA ALA A 143 -6.38 10.76 -4.49
C ALA A 143 -7.09 11.02 -3.15
N ASP A 144 -8.42 11.06 -3.18
CA ASP A 144 -9.23 11.25 -1.99
C ASP A 144 -9.71 9.91 -1.41
N THR A 145 -9.74 9.84 -0.07
CA THR A 145 -10.09 8.64 0.69
C THR A 145 -10.26 9.04 2.14
N SER A 146 -11.04 8.26 2.90
CA SER A 146 -11.07 8.33 4.36
C SER A 146 -10.58 7.02 4.97
N TYR A 147 -10.18 7.07 6.24
CA TYR A 147 -9.80 5.89 7.01
C TYR A 147 -10.39 5.97 8.42
N ILE A 148 -10.83 4.83 8.95
CA ILE A 148 -11.29 4.70 10.34
C ILE A 148 -10.83 3.36 10.92
N CYS A 149 -10.41 3.39 12.17
CA CYS A 149 -10.20 2.19 12.97
C CYS A 149 -10.82 2.34 14.37
N VAL A 150 -11.21 1.21 14.94
CA VAL A 150 -11.83 1.15 16.27
C VAL A 150 -11.35 -0.10 17.00
N VAL A 151 -11.08 0.03 18.29
CA VAL A 151 -10.90 -1.12 19.19
C VAL A 151 -11.86 -0.94 20.37
N ASP A 152 -12.66 -1.96 20.66
CA ASP A 152 -13.62 -1.91 21.75
C ASP A 152 -13.02 -2.49 23.05
N LYS A 153 -13.79 -2.36 24.16
CA LYS A 153 -13.36 -2.84 25.48
C LYS A 153 -13.18 -4.37 25.58
N TRP A 154 -13.68 -5.14 24.61
CA TRP A 154 -13.52 -6.60 24.57
C TRP A 154 -12.32 -7.00 23.71
N GLY A 155 -11.66 -6.03 23.04
CA GLY A 155 -10.53 -6.26 22.17
C GLY A 155 -10.91 -6.62 20.73
N ASN A 156 -12.18 -6.43 20.33
CA ASN A 156 -12.56 -6.48 18.92
C ASN A 156 -11.96 -5.30 18.20
N ALA A 157 -11.35 -5.55 17.05
CA ALA A 157 -10.71 -4.52 16.23
C ALA A 157 -11.41 -4.40 14.87
N PHE A 158 -11.56 -3.19 14.41
CA PHE A 158 -12.15 -2.84 13.11
C PHE A 158 -11.21 -1.90 12.37
N SER A 159 -11.06 -2.10 11.07
CA SER A 159 -10.26 -1.27 10.16
C SER A 159 -11.00 -1.12 8.84
N ALA A 160 -11.26 0.11 8.41
CA ALA A 160 -11.96 0.37 7.17
C ALA A 160 -11.38 1.57 6.41
N THR A 161 -11.34 1.46 5.10
CA THR A 161 -10.91 2.51 4.18
C THR A 161 -12.06 2.84 3.23
N PRO A 162 -13.09 3.60 3.69
CA PRO A 162 -14.13 4.09 2.79
C PRO A 162 -13.51 5.09 1.82
N SER A 163 -13.69 4.83 0.54
CA SER A 163 -13.03 5.62 -0.49
C SER A 163 -13.89 5.69 -1.73
N ASP A 164 -14.63 6.77 -1.82
CA ASP A 164 -15.35 7.14 -3.04
C ASP A 164 -15.45 8.66 -3.13
N SER A 165 -15.66 9.19 -4.31
CA SER A 165 -15.69 10.62 -4.56
C SER A 165 -17.01 11.00 -5.22
N ALA A 166 -17.63 12.06 -4.72
CA ALA A 166 -18.78 12.68 -5.37
C ALA A 166 -18.36 13.65 -6.49
N GLY A 167 -17.07 14.01 -6.57
CA GLY A 167 -16.54 14.89 -7.60
C GLY A 167 -16.34 14.18 -8.94
N GLY A 168 -16.79 14.79 -10.02
CA GLY A 168 -16.52 14.29 -11.39
C GLY A 168 -17.43 13.17 -11.88
N ALA A 169 -18.43 12.74 -11.10
CA ALA A 169 -19.42 11.77 -11.52
C ALA A 169 -20.86 12.33 -11.43
N PRO A 170 -21.77 11.98 -12.35
CA PRO A 170 -23.14 12.47 -12.31
C PRO A 170 -23.93 11.83 -11.18
N VAL A 171 -24.86 12.59 -10.61
CA VAL A 171 -25.88 12.04 -9.71
C VAL A 171 -26.85 11.19 -10.55
N ALA A 172 -27.05 9.93 -10.16
CA ALA A 172 -28.01 9.06 -10.82
C ALA A 172 -29.44 9.54 -10.56
N LYS A 173 -30.16 9.93 -11.63
CA LYS A 173 -31.52 10.44 -11.53
C LYS A 173 -32.45 9.42 -10.85
N GLY A 174 -33.11 9.86 -9.79
CA GLY A 174 -34.06 9.04 -9.03
C GLY A 174 -33.46 8.09 -7.99
N LEU A 175 -32.13 8.00 -7.89
CA LEU A 175 -31.43 7.15 -6.90
C LEU A 175 -30.92 7.93 -5.70
N GLY A 176 -30.66 9.25 -5.83
CA GLY A 176 -30.21 10.10 -4.74
C GLY A 176 -28.76 9.89 -4.33
N PHE A 177 -27.93 9.20 -5.14
CA PHE A 177 -26.50 9.03 -4.93
C PHE A 177 -25.71 9.18 -6.22
N VAL A 178 -24.41 9.38 -6.10
CA VAL A 178 -23.44 9.49 -7.19
C VAL A 178 -22.92 8.12 -7.57
N ILE A 179 -22.87 7.82 -8.87
CA ILE A 179 -22.21 6.58 -9.35
C ILE A 179 -20.71 6.69 -9.07
N SER A 180 -20.13 5.66 -8.50
CA SER A 180 -18.71 5.60 -8.18
C SER A 180 -17.82 5.88 -9.41
N PRO A 181 -16.86 6.82 -9.34
CA PRO A 181 -15.89 7.07 -10.40
C PRO A 181 -14.75 6.04 -10.43
N ARG A 182 -14.82 4.98 -9.63
CA ARG A 182 -13.76 3.96 -9.52
C ARG A 182 -13.49 3.17 -10.80
N GLY A 183 -14.38 3.24 -11.79
CA GLY A 183 -14.09 2.76 -13.14
C GLY A 183 -12.82 3.35 -13.76
N SER A 184 -12.38 4.55 -13.31
CA SER A 184 -11.10 5.15 -13.70
C SER A 184 -9.86 4.37 -13.24
N GLN A 185 -10.02 3.37 -12.38
CA GLN A 185 -8.96 2.45 -11.97
C GLN A 185 -8.85 1.20 -12.85
N SER A 186 -9.72 1.04 -13.84
CA SER A 186 -9.60 0.02 -14.87
C SER A 186 -8.63 0.42 -15.97
N TRP A 187 -8.03 -0.58 -16.60
CA TRP A 187 -7.13 -0.41 -17.74
C TRP A 187 -7.88 -0.66 -19.06
N LEU A 188 -7.51 0.11 -20.10
CA LEU A 188 -8.06 -0.08 -21.45
C LEU A 188 -7.32 -1.18 -22.23
N ASP A 189 -6.13 -1.52 -21.82
CA ASP A 189 -5.38 -2.66 -22.34
C ASP A 189 -6.09 -3.97 -21.94
N SER A 190 -6.56 -4.73 -22.93
CA SER A 190 -7.29 -5.99 -22.71
C SER A 190 -6.46 -7.07 -22.01
N ASP A 191 -5.15 -7.01 -22.15
CA ASP A 191 -4.22 -7.98 -21.59
C ASP A 191 -3.83 -7.66 -20.13
N HIS A 192 -4.19 -6.44 -19.67
CA HIS A 192 -3.93 -6.07 -18.28
C HIS A 192 -4.89 -6.81 -17.31
N PRO A 193 -4.41 -7.36 -16.18
CA PRO A 193 -5.25 -8.09 -15.22
C PRO A 193 -6.40 -7.25 -14.67
N SER A 194 -6.28 -5.93 -14.63
CA SER A 194 -7.34 -4.99 -14.23
C SER A 194 -8.01 -4.31 -15.44
N SER A 195 -8.03 -4.96 -16.62
CA SER A 195 -8.74 -4.48 -17.80
C SER A 195 -10.22 -4.30 -17.54
N VAL A 196 -10.84 -3.30 -18.18
CA VAL A 196 -12.29 -3.07 -18.09
C VAL A 196 -13.07 -4.22 -18.72
N ALA A 197 -14.05 -4.76 -17.98
CA ALA A 197 -14.98 -5.75 -18.49
C ALA A 197 -16.33 -5.64 -17.73
N PRO A 198 -17.44 -6.06 -18.33
CA PRO A 198 -18.74 -6.08 -17.64
C PRO A 198 -18.68 -6.92 -16.36
N GLY A 199 -19.18 -6.40 -15.25
CA GLY A 199 -19.22 -7.08 -13.95
C GLY A 199 -17.88 -7.21 -13.22
N LYS A 200 -16.76 -6.84 -13.84
CA LYS A 200 -15.42 -6.92 -13.27
C LYS A 200 -15.13 -5.72 -12.37
N ARG A 201 -14.67 -5.97 -11.15
CA ARG A 201 -14.15 -4.92 -10.26
C ARG A 201 -12.82 -4.39 -10.80
N PRO A 202 -12.61 -3.07 -10.89
CA PRO A 202 -11.27 -2.53 -11.06
C PRO A 202 -10.41 -2.91 -9.84
N ARG A 203 -9.09 -3.01 -10.02
CA ARG A 203 -8.19 -3.14 -8.87
C ARG A 203 -8.18 -1.82 -8.10
N LEU A 204 -8.74 -1.87 -6.89
CA LEU A 204 -8.97 -0.68 -6.07
C LEU A 204 -7.77 -0.32 -5.17
N THR A 205 -7.70 0.95 -4.78
CA THR A 205 -6.67 1.45 -3.85
C THR A 205 -6.98 1.28 -2.36
N PRO A 206 -8.23 1.13 -1.85
CA PRO A 206 -8.48 0.95 -0.44
C PRO A 206 -7.66 -0.21 0.16
N ASN A 207 -7.00 0.06 1.28
CA ASN A 207 -6.10 -0.88 1.94
C ASN A 207 -6.20 -0.79 3.47
N PRO A 208 -7.35 -1.15 4.08
CA PRO A 208 -7.41 -1.31 5.52
C PRO A 208 -6.55 -2.50 5.96
N ALA A 209 -5.87 -2.39 7.10
CA ALA A 209 -5.06 -3.46 7.64
C ALA A 209 -5.30 -3.70 9.13
N LEU A 210 -5.06 -4.95 9.55
CA LEU A 210 -5.06 -5.41 10.92
C LEU A 210 -3.78 -6.20 11.17
N ALA A 211 -3.02 -5.82 12.18
CA ALA A 211 -1.89 -6.61 12.66
C ALA A 211 -2.27 -7.41 13.91
N PHE A 212 -1.79 -8.65 13.98
CA PHE A 212 -2.00 -9.57 15.09
C PHE A 212 -0.64 -10.02 15.65
N LYS A 213 -0.56 -10.11 16.97
CA LYS A 213 0.58 -10.67 17.66
C LYS A 213 0.11 -11.76 18.60
N ASP A 214 0.73 -12.93 18.54
CA ASP A 214 0.33 -14.12 19.33
C ASP A 214 -1.17 -14.47 19.16
N GLY A 215 -1.68 -14.37 17.92
CA GLY A 215 -3.07 -14.66 17.56
C GLY A 215 -4.09 -13.65 18.09
N LYS A 216 -3.65 -12.49 18.57
CA LYS A 216 -4.54 -11.45 19.14
C LYS A 216 -4.35 -10.14 18.37
N ALA A 217 -5.45 -9.40 18.16
CA ALA A 217 -5.40 -8.08 17.56
C ALA A 217 -4.40 -7.19 18.30
N TRP A 218 -3.43 -6.67 17.54
CA TRP A 218 -2.36 -5.82 18.07
C TRP A 218 -2.49 -4.39 17.56
N MET A 219 -2.79 -4.19 16.27
CA MET A 219 -2.88 -2.86 15.71
C MET A 219 -3.76 -2.83 14.44
N PRO A 220 -4.98 -2.26 14.45
CA PRO A 220 -5.63 -1.77 13.26
C PRO A 220 -4.93 -0.50 12.77
N PHE A 221 -4.66 -0.40 11.47
CA PHE A 221 -3.98 0.76 10.87
C PHE A 221 -4.32 0.96 9.41
N GLY A 222 -4.22 2.20 8.95
CA GLY A 222 -4.47 2.56 7.57
C GLY A 222 -4.38 4.06 7.33
N THR A 223 -4.61 4.48 6.09
CA THR A 223 -4.50 5.87 5.65
C THR A 223 -5.33 6.11 4.38
N PRO A 224 -5.83 7.33 4.14
CA PRO A 224 -6.15 7.78 2.78
C PRO A 224 -4.89 7.97 1.93
N GLY A 225 -5.05 8.21 0.61
CA GLY A 225 -3.96 8.66 -0.25
C GLY A 225 -3.70 7.82 -1.51
N GLY A 226 -4.67 7.05 -2.00
CA GLY A 226 -4.49 6.27 -3.23
C GLY A 226 -3.31 5.31 -3.14
N ASP A 227 -2.36 5.41 -4.05
CA ASP A 227 -1.18 4.53 -4.11
C ASP A 227 -0.10 4.81 -3.04
N VAL A 228 -0.25 5.88 -2.27
CA VAL A 228 0.59 6.13 -1.09
C VAL A 228 0.21 5.24 0.08
N GLN A 229 -1.03 4.71 0.12
CA GLN A 229 -1.52 3.92 1.24
C GLN A 229 -0.57 2.80 1.65
N PRO A 230 -0.19 1.82 0.81
CA PRO A 230 0.71 0.74 1.23
C PRO A 230 2.07 1.26 1.65
N GLN A 231 2.59 2.32 1.03
CA GLN A 231 3.89 2.88 1.33
C GLN A 231 3.94 3.52 2.73
N SER A 232 2.97 4.37 3.05
CA SER A 232 2.87 5.00 4.37
C SER A 232 2.55 3.99 5.47
N MET A 233 1.71 2.99 5.17
CA MET A 233 1.34 1.94 6.13
C MET A 233 2.52 1.03 6.48
N VAL A 234 3.36 0.67 5.50
CA VAL A 234 4.58 -0.12 5.75
C VAL A 234 5.56 0.69 6.61
N GLN A 235 5.76 1.98 6.34
CA GLN A 235 6.61 2.85 7.18
C GLN A 235 6.07 2.95 8.61
N LEU A 236 4.75 3.16 8.80
CA LEU A 236 4.15 3.16 10.13
C LEU A 236 4.38 1.83 10.85
N PHE A 237 4.10 0.71 10.18
CA PHE A 237 4.29 -0.62 10.76
C PHE A 237 5.73 -0.85 11.21
N LEU A 238 6.71 -0.53 10.37
CA LEU A 238 8.13 -0.66 10.68
C LEU A 238 8.57 0.30 11.80
N ASN A 239 8.03 1.51 11.84
CA ASN A 239 8.32 2.47 12.92
C ASN A 239 7.92 1.90 14.29
N VAL A 240 6.78 1.21 14.37
CA VAL A 240 6.33 0.57 15.62
C VAL A 240 7.05 -0.75 15.86
N ALA A 241 7.11 -1.64 14.85
CA ALA A 241 7.60 -3.01 15.02
C ALA A 241 9.12 -3.12 15.13
N GLU A 242 9.87 -2.35 14.30
CA GLU A 242 11.33 -2.41 14.24
C GLU A 242 11.99 -1.33 15.10
N PHE A 243 11.50 -0.09 14.98
CA PHE A 243 12.14 1.05 15.66
C PHE A 243 11.58 1.33 17.06
N GLY A 244 10.51 0.61 17.46
CA GLY A 244 9.96 0.70 18.83
C GLY A 244 9.31 2.05 19.17
N MET A 245 8.87 2.80 18.17
CA MET A 245 8.16 4.05 18.37
C MET A 245 6.78 3.80 18.96
N ASP A 246 6.29 4.71 19.80
CA ASP A 246 4.87 4.75 20.11
C ASP A 246 4.06 5.12 18.85
N VAL A 247 2.76 4.86 18.89
CA VAL A 247 1.92 5.01 17.70
C VAL A 247 1.83 6.45 17.21
N GLN A 248 1.90 7.45 18.11
CA GLN A 248 1.88 8.87 17.72
C GLN A 248 3.20 9.28 17.08
N GLN A 249 4.32 8.90 17.67
CA GLN A 249 5.65 9.11 17.08
C GLN A 249 5.73 8.48 15.68
N ALA A 250 5.19 7.26 15.54
CA ALA A 250 5.21 6.51 14.29
C ALA A 250 4.38 7.17 13.17
N VAL A 251 3.22 7.76 13.49
CA VAL A 251 2.40 8.48 12.49
C VAL A 251 2.98 9.86 12.15
N GLU A 252 3.73 10.48 13.06
CA GLU A 252 4.36 11.78 12.83
C GLU A 252 5.72 11.70 12.12
N ALA A 253 6.39 10.56 12.15
CA ALA A 253 7.70 10.37 11.57
C ALA A 253 7.75 10.85 10.10
N PRO A 254 8.87 11.45 9.64
CA PRO A 254 9.05 11.84 8.25
C PRO A 254 8.88 10.64 7.31
N ARG A 255 8.18 10.86 6.20
CA ARG A 255 7.85 9.82 5.22
C ARG A 255 8.40 10.09 3.84
N VAL A 256 8.54 9.00 3.09
CA VAL A 256 8.92 9.00 1.69
C VAL A 256 7.93 8.18 0.86
N SER A 257 7.86 8.43 -0.44
CA SER A 257 7.08 7.60 -1.36
C SER A 257 7.73 7.55 -2.73
N THR A 258 7.71 6.38 -3.38
CA THR A 258 8.09 6.27 -4.80
C THR A 258 6.89 6.46 -5.70
N TRP A 259 7.12 7.00 -6.89
CA TRP A 259 6.15 7.15 -7.98
C TRP A 259 6.66 6.45 -9.26
N SER A 260 7.64 5.56 -9.09
CA SER A 260 8.24 4.79 -10.16
C SER A 260 7.40 3.56 -10.52
N PHE A 261 6.08 3.75 -10.70
CA PHE A 261 5.09 2.76 -11.14
C PHE A 261 3.84 3.47 -11.68
N PRO A 262 3.02 2.82 -12.53
CA PRO A 262 1.77 3.40 -12.98
C PRO A 262 0.77 3.61 -11.84
N ASN A 263 0.28 4.85 -11.70
CA ASN A 263 -0.76 5.21 -10.74
C ASN A 263 -2.03 4.41 -11.01
N SER A 264 -2.79 4.12 -9.96
CA SER A 264 -4.03 3.35 -10.08
C SER A 264 -5.13 4.05 -10.87
N PHE A 265 -5.11 5.37 -11.00
CA PHE A 265 -6.16 6.16 -11.64
C PHE A 265 -5.77 6.58 -13.05
N TRP A 266 -6.74 6.54 -13.97
CA TRP A 266 -6.54 7.09 -15.31
C TRP A 266 -6.00 8.53 -15.27
N PRO A 267 -4.99 8.91 -16.08
CA PRO A 267 -4.34 8.17 -17.15
C PRO A 267 -3.19 7.24 -16.71
N HIS A 268 -3.17 6.77 -15.47
CA HIS A 268 -2.15 5.91 -14.89
C HIS A 268 -0.77 6.57 -14.91
N ALA A 269 -0.70 7.80 -14.35
CA ALA A 269 0.54 8.58 -14.30
C ALA A 269 1.71 7.76 -13.77
N TYR A 270 2.85 7.85 -14.46
CA TYR A 270 4.06 7.11 -14.14
C TYR A 270 5.27 8.00 -14.29
N TYR A 271 6.05 8.13 -13.24
CA TYR A 271 7.24 8.97 -13.16
C TYR A 271 8.46 8.12 -12.78
N PRO A 272 9.23 7.62 -13.77
CA PRO A 272 10.40 6.79 -13.51
C PRO A 272 11.38 7.44 -12.53
N GLY A 273 11.82 6.68 -11.53
CA GLY A 273 12.80 7.14 -10.54
C GLY A 273 12.32 8.20 -9.55
N LEU A 274 11.12 8.77 -9.72
CA LEU A 274 10.62 9.84 -8.85
C LEU A 274 10.35 9.32 -7.44
N VAL A 275 10.86 10.09 -6.47
CA VAL A 275 10.67 9.87 -5.03
C VAL A 275 10.25 11.19 -4.39
N GLY A 276 9.06 11.23 -3.79
CA GLY A 276 8.66 12.33 -2.91
C GLY A 276 9.22 12.11 -1.51
N VAL A 277 9.78 13.14 -0.92
CA VAL A 277 10.31 13.13 0.46
C VAL A 277 9.79 14.34 1.23
N GLU A 278 9.49 14.17 2.51
CA GLU A 278 9.17 15.34 3.36
C GLU A 278 10.45 16.11 3.72
N GLY A 279 10.36 17.45 3.74
CA GLY A 279 11.47 18.34 4.04
C GLY A 279 12.11 18.16 5.42
N ARG A 280 11.47 17.39 6.31
CA ARG A 280 11.99 17.02 7.63
C ARG A 280 13.05 15.91 7.61
N LEU A 281 13.30 15.29 6.45
CA LEU A 281 14.42 14.35 6.34
C LEU A 281 15.76 15.07 6.44
N PRO A 282 16.78 14.43 7.03
CA PRO A 282 18.12 15.01 7.08
C PRO A 282 18.68 15.31 5.68
N ALA A 283 19.27 16.49 5.49
CA ALA A 283 19.81 16.89 4.19
C ALA A 283 20.85 15.90 3.63
N HIS A 284 21.66 15.27 4.50
CA HIS A 284 22.62 14.25 4.05
C HIS A 284 21.92 13.00 3.51
N THR A 285 20.77 12.63 4.06
CA THR A 285 19.95 11.50 3.57
C THR A 285 19.44 11.81 2.16
N ILE A 286 18.90 13.01 1.95
CA ILE A 286 18.40 13.47 0.64
C ILE A 286 19.53 13.43 -0.40
N ALA A 287 20.67 14.05 -0.10
CA ALA A 287 21.84 14.08 -0.99
C ALA A 287 22.35 12.68 -1.35
N GLU A 288 22.33 11.74 -0.41
CA GLU A 288 22.77 10.38 -0.67
C GLU A 288 21.76 9.59 -1.53
N LEU A 289 20.45 9.84 -1.37
CA LEU A 289 19.42 9.27 -2.26
C LEU A 289 19.60 9.76 -3.70
N GLU A 290 19.84 11.05 -3.91
CA GLU A 290 20.15 11.63 -5.22
C GLU A 290 21.44 11.02 -5.82
N ARG A 291 22.49 10.85 -5.00
CA ARG A 291 23.74 10.21 -5.43
C ARG A 291 23.52 8.76 -5.88
N ARG A 292 22.59 8.03 -5.26
CA ARG A 292 22.20 6.67 -5.68
C ARG A 292 21.32 6.65 -6.93
N GLY A 293 20.89 7.81 -7.43
CA GLY A 293 20.13 7.93 -8.69
C GLY A 293 18.61 8.06 -8.51
N HIS A 294 18.11 8.25 -7.29
CA HIS A 294 16.71 8.64 -7.09
C HIS A 294 16.49 10.07 -7.59
N GLN A 295 15.35 10.32 -8.25
CA GLN A 295 14.90 11.65 -8.61
C GLN A 295 14.09 12.22 -7.46
N VAL A 296 14.75 12.96 -6.55
CA VAL A 296 14.11 13.41 -5.31
C VAL A 296 13.32 14.69 -5.54
N ASP A 297 12.05 14.69 -5.14
CA ASP A 297 11.17 15.85 -5.04
C ASP A 297 10.88 16.13 -3.56
N ILE A 298 11.35 17.28 -3.07
CA ILE A 298 11.20 17.65 -1.65
C ILE A 298 9.86 18.34 -1.47
N TRP A 299 9.03 17.78 -0.62
CA TRP A 299 7.70 18.29 -0.30
C TRP A 299 7.69 19.00 1.05
N ASP A 300 6.59 19.73 1.31
CA ASP A 300 6.37 20.40 2.59
C ASP A 300 6.44 19.42 3.75
N ASP A 301 6.84 19.92 4.91
CA ASP A 301 6.72 19.21 6.18
C ASP A 301 5.26 18.82 6.42
N PHE A 302 5.02 17.59 6.84
CA PHE A 302 3.65 17.11 7.07
C PHE A 302 2.71 17.25 5.84
N THR A 303 3.21 16.98 4.65
CA THR A 303 2.38 17.07 3.43
C THR A 303 1.28 16.01 3.38
N SER A 304 0.06 16.44 3.01
CA SER A 304 -1.09 15.53 2.81
C SER A 304 -0.88 14.52 1.66
N LYS A 305 0.10 14.74 0.79
CA LYS A 305 0.50 13.78 -0.25
C LYS A 305 1.02 12.46 0.32
N MET A 306 1.47 12.45 1.57
CA MET A 306 1.92 11.25 2.31
C MET A 306 0.78 10.53 3.06
N GLY A 307 -0.48 10.86 2.75
CA GLY A 307 -1.65 10.29 3.42
C GLY A 307 -1.95 10.96 4.76
N CYS A 308 -2.76 10.27 5.57
CA CYS A 308 -3.14 10.66 6.93
C CYS A 308 -3.33 9.39 7.75
N LEU A 309 -2.25 8.88 8.31
CA LEU A 309 -2.25 7.62 9.05
C LEU A 309 -3.08 7.72 10.34
N CYS A 310 -3.87 6.69 10.60
CA CYS A 310 -4.43 6.45 11.92
C CYS A 310 -4.18 5.01 12.33
N ALA A 311 -3.89 4.80 13.61
CA ALA A 311 -3.68 3.48 14.17
C ALA A 311 -4.07 3.45 15.65
N ILE A 312 -4.38 2.25 16.15
CA ILE A 312 -4.60 2.01 17.57
C ILE A 312 -3.74 0.81 17.98
N GLN A 313 -2.75 1.04 18.83
CA GLN A 313 -1.93 -0.03 19.39
C GLN A 313 -2.58 -0.58 20.65
N VAL A 314 -2.72 -1.90 20.73
CA VAL A 314 -3.27 -2.62 21.87
C VAL A 314 -2.12 -3.15 22.72
N ASP A 315 -1.91 -2.60 23.90
CA ASP A 315 -0.99 -3.10 24.92
C ASP A 315 -1.77 -3.97 25.92
N ARG A 316 -1.67 -5.28 25.75
CA ARG A 316 -2.41 -6.24 26.61
C ARG A 316 -1.75 -6.45 27.97
N GLU A 317 -0.46 -6.17 28.09
CA GLU A 317 0.25 -6.31 29.38
C GLU A 317 -0.17 -5.19 30.33
N ARG A 318 -0.30 -3.97 29.79
CA ARG A 318 -0.75 -2.79 30.53
C ARG A 318 -2.26 -2.61 30.54
N GLY A 319 -2.98 -3.33 29.68
CA GLY A 319 -4.43 -3.16 29.49
C GLY A 319 -4.80 -1.79 28.90
N THR A 320 -3.93 -1.21 28.05
CA THR A 320 -4.13 0.12 27.48
C THR A 320 -4.28 0.11 25.97
N LEU A 321 -4.99 1.11 25.45
CA LEU A 321 -5.10 1.41 24.03
C LEU A 321 -4.40 2.75 23.77
N SER A 322 -3.48 2.78 22.82
CA SER A 322 -2.79 4.00 22.38
C SER A 322 -3.22 4.34 20.96
N GLY A 323 -3.97 5.44 20.78
CA GLY A 323 -4.39 5.94 19.48
C GLY A 323 -3.42 6.98 18.93
N GLY A 324 -3.07 6.88 17.65
CA GLY A 324 -2.30 7.87 16.91
C GLY A 324 -3.11 8.44 15.76
N ALA A 325 -3.09 9.77 15.60
CA ALA A 325 -3.71 10.49 14.49
C ALA A 325 -2.69 11.43 13.84
N ASP A 326 -2.64 11.39 12.52
CA ASP A 326 -1.65 12.08 11.70
C ASP A 326 -1.96 13.57 11.56
N PRO A 327 -1.01 14.47 11.86
CA PRO A 327 -1.21 15.91 11.71
C PRO A 327 -1.22 16.40 10.24
N ARG A 328 -0.96 15.52 9.26
CA ARG A 328 -0.95 15.89 7.83
C ARG A 328 -2.33 16.24 7.27
N ARG A 329 -3.39 15.83 7.97
CA ARG A 329 -4.81 16.20 7.72
C ARG A 329 -5.56 16.28 9.04
N ASP A 330 -6.82 16.68 8.99
CA ASP A 330 -7.72 16.71 10.16
C ASP A 330 -8.08 15.27 10.58
N GLY A 331 -7.21 14.66 11.36
CA GLY A 331 -7.38 13.32 11.94
C GLY A 331 -7.57 13.42 13.47
N TYR A 332 -8.32 12.47 14.05
CA TYR A 332 -8.59 12.46 15.48
C TYR A 332 -8.37 11.06 16.07
N ALA A 333 -7.75 11.00 17.26
CA ALA A 333 -7.73 9.83 18.13
C ALA A 333 -8.55 10.14 19.38
N MET A 334 -9.56 9.31 19.65
CA MET A 334 -10.45 9.48 20.80
C MET A 334 -10.57 8.18 21.58
N GLY A 335 -10.59 8.27 22.92
CA GLY A 335 -10.75 7.13 23.83
C GLY A 335 -11.66 7.47 25.01
N ARG A 336 -12.20 6.42 25.65
CA ARG A 336 -12.99 6.51 26.88
C ARG A 336 -12.33 5.70 27.98
#